data_4f4824efae0eeb81c1a02479b8443d4b
#
_entry.id   4f4824efae0eeb81c1a02479b8443d4b
#
_cell.length_a   1.000
_cell.length_b   1.000
_cell.length_c   1.000
_cell.angle_alpha   90.00
_cell.angle_beta   90.00
_cell.angle_gamma   90.00
#
_symmetry.space_group_name_H-M   'P 1'
#
loop_
_entity.id
_entity.type
_entity.pdbx_description
1 polymer ?
#
loop_
_entity_poly.entity_id
_entity_poly.type
_entity_poly.pdbx_seq_one_letter_code
_entity_poly.pdbx_strand_id
1 'polypeptide(L)'
;MIDMDTRLRAARGIAKTETQATLEVFQTLKARGHPLAPPPTISDGWGGIDEAMVEVYGKVPAYTGVGRPPSRKRPQPGWQYVQMIKQRENGRVVGTKLRVVFGDPVETLALLGQSTAYIERTHLTMRLFNGRLARKTLAYSKRLEMYRASAAWGDLYYNLARPHKTLRLEVSEDPQRRWRPRSPAMAAELTDHIWTVKEQLTTIVPPRPNNT
;
A
#
# COMPACT_ATOMS: atom_id res chain seq x y z
N MET A 1 0.77 1.54 1.46
CA MET A 1 0.78 0.33 0.60
C MET A 1 0.77 0.74 -0.85
N ILE A 2 1.42 -0.03 -1.70
CA ILE A 2 1.49 0.19 -3.16
C ILE A 2 1.12 -1.11 -3.87
N ASP A 3 0.33 -0.99 -4.93
CA ASP A 3 0.05 -2.08 -5.85
C ASP A 3 1.29 -2.35 -6.72
N MET A 4 1.65 -3.63 -6.90
CA MET A 4 2.89 -3.99 -7.60
C MET A 4 2.77 -3.91 -9.12
N ASP A 5 1.58 -4.08 -9.67
CA ASP A 5 1.37 -4.08 -11.11
C ASP A 5 1.13 -2.66 -11.63
N THR A 6 0.22 -1.94 -11.02
CA THR A 6 -0.17 -0.59 -11.43
C THR A 6 0.69 0.51 -10.81
N ARG A 7 1.51 0.20 -9.80
CA ARG A 7 2.26 1.18 -8.97
C ARG A 7 1.36 2.17 -8.21
N LEU A 8 0.07 1.88 -8.11
CA LEU A 8 -0.88 2.73 -7.40
C LEU A 8 -0.57 2.76 -5.90
N ARG A 9 -0.46 3.93 -5.32
CA ARG A 9 -0.45 4.10 -3.86
C ARG A 9 -1.87 3.95 -3.35
N ALA A 10 -2.24 2.74 -2.93
CA ALA A 10 -3.61 2.37 -2.58
C ALA A 10 -4.00 2.84 -1.17
N ALA A 11 -3.07 2.76 -0.21
CA ALA A 11 -3.32 3.15 1.16
C ALA A 11 -2.05 3.63 1.87
N ARG A 12 -2.22 4.51 2.84
CA ARG A 12 -1.18 4.92 3.80
C ARG A 12 -1.78 5.03 5.18
N GLY A 13 -0.93 4.89 6.20
CA GLY A 13 -1.24 5.21 7.58
C GLY A 13 -0.32 6.32 8.08
N ILE A 14 -0.86 7.25 8.86
CA ILE A 14 -0.13 8.32 9.51
C ILE A 14 -0.63 8.43 10.95
N ALA A 15 0.09 7.87 11.88
CA ALA A 15 -0.26 7.84 13.29
C ALA A 15 0.98 8.04 14.17
N LYS A 16 0.79 8.10 15.49
CA LYS A 16 1.89 8.24 16.45
C LYS A 16 2.74 6.97 16.57
N THR A 17 2.13 5.80 16.33
CA THR A 17 2.80 4.50 16.42
C THR A 17 2.70 3.76 15.09
N GLU A 18 3.66 2.88 14.83
CA GLU A 18 3.65 2.02 13.63
C GLU A 18 2.42 1.09 13.60
N THR A 19 2.02 0.56 14.75
CA THR A 19 0.82 -0.28 14.89
C THR A 19 -0.43 0.46 14.44
N GLN A 20 -0.65 1.68 14.95
CA GLN A 20 -1.80 2.48 14.54
C GLN A 20 -1.76 2.86 13.05
N ALA A 21 -0.57 3.22 12.54
CA ALA A 21 -0.41 3.53 11.12
C ALA A 21 -0.73 2.31 10.24
N THR A 22 -0.33 1.11 10.66
CA THR A 22 -0.61 -0.12 9.92
C THR A 22 -2.09 -0.49 9.97
N LEU A 23 -2.75 -0.29 11.11
CA LEU A 23 -4.21 -0.44 11.20
C LEU A 23 -4.94 0.51 10.24
N GLU A 24 -4.54 1.80 10.18
CA GLU A 24 -5.12 2.78 9.24
C GLU A 24 -4.95 2.32 7.77
N VAL A 25 -3.83 1.68 7.41
CA VAL A 25 -3.61 1.12 6.07
C VAL A 25 -4.66 0.06 5.75
N PHE A 26 -4.82 -0.95 6.60
CA PHE A 26 -5.75 -2.05 6.32
C PHE A 26 -7.22 -1.62 6.44
N GLN A 27 -7.57 -0.72 7.35
CA GLN A 27 -8.90 -0.10 7.41
C GLN A 27 -9.22 0.66 6.12
N THR A 28 -8.24 1.40 5.58
CA THR A 28 -8.39 2.11 4.30
C THR A 28 -8.61 1.15 3.14
N LEU A 29 -7.87 0.04 3.06
CA LEU A 29 -8.05 -0.98 2.03
C LEU A 29 -9.43 -1.64 2.13
N LYS A 30 -9.85 -2.00 3.33
CA LYS A 30 -11.18 -2.56 3.58
C LYS A 30 -12.30 -1.65 3.11
N ALA A 31 -12.15 -0.33 3.35
CA ALA A 31 -13.12 0.67 2.94
C ALA A 31 -13.08 0.99 1.43
N ARG A 32 -11.99 0.70 0.72
CA ARG A 32 -11.78 1.17 -0.66
C ARG A 32 -11.85 0.10 -1.75
N GLY A 33 -11.83 -1.16 -1.46
CA GLY A 33 -11.86 -2.17 -2.52
C GLY A 33 -11.67 -3.61 -2.04
N HIS A 34 -11.29 -3.80 -0.77
CA HIS A 34 -11.07 -5.12 -0.20
C HIS A 34 -11.92 -5.34 1.05
N PRO A 35 -13.26 -5.37 0.95
CA PRO A 35 -14.13 -5.41 2.14
C PRO A 35 -14.09 -6.73 2.90
N LEU A 36 -13.83 -7.85 2.22
CA LEU A 36 -13.94 -9.20 2.75
C LEU A 36 -12.63 -9.78 3.28
N ALA A 37 -11.52 -9.52 2.58
CA ALA A 37 -10.21 -10.07 2.88
C ALA A 37 -9.11 -9.05 2.56
N PRO A 38 -7.93 -9.13 3.23
CA PRO A 38 -6.79 -8.34 2.82
C PRO A 38 -6.29 -8.79 1.45
N PRO A 39 -5.79 -7.87 0.61
CA PRO A 39 -5.13 -8.27 -0.65
C PRO A 39 -3.86 -9.08 -0.36
N PRO A 40 -3.41 -9.92 -1.29
CA PRO A 40 -2.11 -10.56 -1.21
C PRO A 40 -1.03 -9.52 -0.91
N THR A 41 -0.24 -9.74 0.14
CA THR A 41 0.65 -8.71 0.69
C THR A 41 2.07 -9.24 0.88
N ILE A 42 3.06 -8.43 0.49
CA ILE A 42 4.47 -8.63 0.88
C ILE A 42 4.97 -7.42 1.66
N SER A 43 5.73 -7.64 2.71
CA SER A 43 6.33 -6.58 3.52
C SER A 43 7.77 -6.89 3.93
N ASP A 44 8.39 -5.96 4.62
CA ASP A 44 9.60 -6.21 5.40
C ASP A 44 9.29 -7.07 6.64
N GLY A 45 10.33 -7.39 7.42
CA GLY A 45 10.23 -8.28 8.58
C GLY A 45 9.57 -7.67 9.83
N TRP A 46 8.86 -6.54 9.74
CA TRP A 46 8.19 -5.98 10.91
C TRP A 46 6.96 -6.83 11.33
N GLY A 47 6.90 -7.20 12.61
CA GLY A 47 5.95 -8.19 13.11
C GLY A 47 4.53 -7.68 13.37
N GLY A 48 4.24 -6.38 13.21
CA GLY A 48 2.90 -5.84 13.51
C GLY A 48 1.92 -5.86 12.33
N ILE A 49 2.33 -6.35 11.17
CA ILE A 49 1.48 -6.34 9.96
C ILE A 49 0.45 -7.45 10.01
N ASP A 50 0.85 -8.66 10.39
CA ASP A 50 -0.05 -9.80 10.57
C ASP A 50 -1.10 -9.55 11.65
N GLU A 51 -0.68 -8.95 12.77
CA GLU A 51 -1.60 -8.55 13.84
C GLU A 51 -2.64 -7.53 13.34
N ALA A 52 -2.21 -6.52 12.58
CA ALA A 52 -3.10 -5.52 12.00
C ALA A 52 -4.05 -6.12 10.95
N MET A 53 -3.57 -7.05 10.13
CA MET A 53 -4.42 -7.79 9.19
C MET A 53 -5.51 -8.58 9.94
N VAL A 54 -5.13 -9.30 10.99
CA VAL A 54 -6.07 -10.08 11.81
C VAL A 54 -7.03 -9.16 12.56
N GLU A 55 -6.57 -8.01 13.06
CA GLU A 55 -7.45 -7.07 13.75
C GLU A 55 -8.54 -6.49 12.82
N VAL A 56 -8.19 -6.17 11.58
CA VAL A 56 -9.14 -5.54 10.63
C VAL A 56 -10.04 -6.55 9.92
N TYR A 57 -9.52 -7.71 9.56
CA TYR A 57 -10.23 -8.69 8.71
C TYR A 57 -10.53 -10.01 9.41
N GLY A 58 -9.84 -10.30 10.51
CA GLY A 58 -10.01 -11.56 11.23
C GLY A 58 -11.40 -11.70 11.84
N LYS A 59 -11.82 -12.93 12.05
CA LYS A 59 -13.08 -13.29 12.69
C LYS A 59 -12.84 -14.07 13.97
N VAL A 60 -13.65 -13.81 14.97
CA VAL A 60 -13.70 -14.65 16.16
C VAL A 60 -14.37 -15.98 15.76
N PRO A 61 -13.72 -17.12 16.02
CA PRO A 61 -14.32 -18.42 15.70
C PRO A 61 -15.67 -18.62 16.42
N ALA A 62 -16.57 -19.35 15.79
CA ALA A 62 -17.84 -19.71 16.42
C ALA A 62 -17.59 -20.55 17.68
N TYR A 63 -18.38 -20.30 18.72
CA TYR A 63 -18.32 -21.09 19.93
C TYR A 63 -18.99 -22.46 19.71
N THR A 64 -18.26 -23.52 20.01
CA THR A 64 -18.73 -24.91 19.82
C THR A 64 -19.43 -25.50 21.04
N GLY A 65 -19.65 -24.73 22.12
CA GLY A 65 -20.29 -25.19 23.34
C GLY A 65 -19.37 -25.88 24.33
N VAL A 66 -18.09 -26.07 24.03
CA VAL A 66 -17.11 -26.73 24.89
C VAL A 66 -15.97 -25.78 25.25
N GLY A 67 -15.66 -25.67 26.55
CA GLY A 67 -14.58 -24.82 27.05
C GLY A 67 -14.93 -23.33 27.12
N ARG A 68 -13.88 -22.49 27.22
CA ARG A 68 -14.06 -21.04 27.25
C ARG A 68 -14.38 -20.50 25.84
N PRO A 69 -15.39 -19.64 25.67
CA PRO A 69 -15.67 -19.00 24.37
C PRO A 69 -14.45 -18.32 23.81
N PRO A 70 -14.17 -18.45 22.49
CA PRO A 70 -13.06 -17.77 21.85
C PRO A 70 -13.30 -16.25 21.84
N SER A 71 -12.28 -15.48 22.19
CA SER A 71 -12.35 -14.01 22.19
C SER A 71 -11.38 -13.37 21.19
N ARG A 72 -10.41 -14.15 20.69
CA ARG A 72 -9.39 -13.63 19.77
C ARG A 72 -9.79 -13.89 18.33
N LYS A 73 -9.62 -12.87 17.50
CA LYS A 73 -9.76 -12.97 16.04
C LYS A 73 -8.69 -13.92 15.48
N ARG A 74 -9.05 -14.62 14.42
CA ARG A 74 -8.13 -15.48 13.66
C ARG A 74 -8.16 -15.11 12.19
N PRO A 75 -7.06 -15.35 11.45
CA PRO A 75 -7.04 -15.18 10.00
C PRO A 75 -8.07 -16.14 9.37
N GLN A 76 -8.60 -15.76 8.21
CA GLN A 76 -9.51 -16.60 7.46
C GLN A 76 -8.73 -17.35 6.37
N PRO A 77 -9.24 -18.49 5.87
CA PRO A 77 -8.66 -19.19 4.73
C PRO A 77 -8.53 -18.26 3.50
N GLY A 78 -7.54 -18.52 2.65
CA GLY A 78 -7.30 -17.80 1.41
C GLY A 78 -6.49 -16.50 1.56
N TRP A 79 -6.07 -16.11 2.77
CA TRP A 79 -5.14 -14.99 2.92
C TRP A 79 -3.74 -15.38 2.46
N GLN A 80 -3.04 -14.42 1.83
CA GLN A 80 -1.68 -14.61 1.35
C GLN A 80 -0.81 -13.46 1.84
N TYR A 81 0.20 -13.80 2.66
CA TYR A 81 1.10 -12.81 3.21
C TYR A 81 2.51 -13.35 3.37
N VAL A 82 3.48 -12.60 2.84
CA VAL A 82 4.91 -12.90 2.89
C VAL A 82 5.67 -11.78 3.58
N GLN A 83 6.61 -12.15 4.43
CA GLN A 83 7.60 -11.23 4.99
C GLN A 83 8.96 -11.47 4.37
N MET A 84 9.63 -10.40 3.97
CA MET A 84 11.03 -10.39 3.54
C MET A 84 11.91 -9.97 4.71
N ILE A 85 12.60 -10.94 5.30
CA ILE A 85 13.46 -10.73 6.46
C ILE A 85 14.90 -10.53 5.98
N LYS A 86 15.47 -9.36 6.25
CA LYS A 86 16.87 -9.04 5.96
C LYS A 86 17.79 -9.70 6.98
N GLN A 87 18.64 -10.59 6.54
CA GLN A 87 19.70 -11.19 7.37
C GLN A 87 20.87 -10.21 7.44
N ARG A 88 21.35 -9.95 8.65
CA ARG A 88 22.43 -8.99 8.89
C ARG A 88 23.57 -9.65 9.65
N GLU A 89 24.80 -9.40 9.17
CA GLU A 89 26.03 -9.73 9.86
C GLU A 89 26.88 -8.46 9.97
N ASN A 90 27.37 -8.18 11.17
CA ASN A 90 28.18 -6.97 11.45
C ASN A 90 27.53 -5.67 10.92
N GLY A 91 26.19 -5.55 11.01
CA GLY A 91 25.43 -4.38 10.56
C GLY A 91 25.16 -4.32 9.05
N ARG A 92 25.74 -5.23 8.24
CA ARG A 92 25.52 -5.30 6.79
C ARG A 92 24.46 -6.35 6.45
N VAL A 93 23.67 -6.10 5.41
CA VAL A 93 22.73 -7.07 4.88
C VAL A 93 23.50 -8.08 4.04
N VAL A 94 23.53 -9.34 4.50
CA VAL A 94 24.21 -10.47 3.83
C VAL A 94 23.26 -11.34 3.04
N GLY A 95 21.96 -11.23 3.29
CA GLY A 95 20.95 -12.02 2.58
C GLY A 95 19.52 -11.58 2.92
N THR A 96 18.57 -12.16 2.23
CA THR A 96 17.14 -12.03 2.51
C THR A 96 16.50 -13.40 2.59
N LYS A 97 15.59 -13.57 3.56
CA LYS A 97 14.79 -14.78 3.70
C LYS A 97 13.30 -14.41 3.56
N LEU A 98 12.58 -15.17 2.75
CA LEU A 98 11.12 -15.06 2.64
C LEU A 98 10.47 -15.96 3.68
N ARG A 99 9.51 -15.44 4.42
CA ARG A 99 8.68 -16.17 5.39
C ARG A 99 7.22 -16.00 5.01
N VAL A 100 6.58 -17.08 4.60
CA VAL A 100 5.13 -17.09 4.41
C VAL A 100 4.48 -17.09 5.79
N VAL A 101 3.62 -16.11 6.04
CA VAL A 101 2.87 -15.94 7.31
C VAL A 101 1.47 -16.48 7.15
N PHE A 102 0.82 -16.17 6.03
CA PHE A 102 -0.50 -16.70 5.68
C PHE A 102 -0.48 -17.24 4.24
N GLY A 103 -1.21 -18.32 4.01
CA GLY A 103 -1.39 -18.96 2.72
C GLY A 103 -0.52 -20.20 2.51
N ASP A 104 -0.77 -20.90 1.40
CA ASP A 104 0.09 -21.99 0.96
C ASP A 104 1.47 -21.45 0.56
N PRO A 105 2.58 -22.06 1.03
CA PRO A 105 3.91 -21.55 0.75
C PRO A 105 4.25 -21.46 -0.75
N VAL A 106 3.88 -22.47 -1.53
CA VAL A 106 4.23 -22.54 -2.97
C VAL A 106 3.45 -21.48 -3.74
N GLU A 107 2.14 -21.45 -3.58
CA GLU A 107 1.26 -20.49 -4.26
C GLU A 107 1.57 -19.04 -3.87
N THR A 108 1.75 -18.81 -2.57
CA THR A 108 1.99 -17.45 -2.05
C THR A 108 3.35 -16.91 -2.49
N LEU A 109 4.39 -17.74 -2.53
CA LEU A 109 5.71 -17.34 -3.04
C LEU A 109 5.71 -17.16 -4.55
N ALA A 110 4.97 -17.96 -5.29
CA ALA A 110 4.82 -17.77 -6.73
C ALA A 110 4.16 -16.42 -7.05
N LEU A 111 3.16 -16.02 -6.26
CA LEU A 111 2.45 -14.76 -6.47
C LEU A 111 3.25 -13.53 -5.99
N LEU A 112 3.84 -13.60 -4.79
CA LEU A 112 4.38 -12.43 -4.08
C LEU A 112 5.91 -12.44 -3.96
N GLY A 113 6.57 -13.52 -4.26
CA GLY A 113 7.91 -13.90 -3.81
C GLY A 113 9.08 -13.08 -4.31
N GLN A 114 8.90 -11.85 -4.77
CA GLN A 114 9.98 -11.23 -5.52
C GLN A 114 10.67 -10.07 -4.81
N SER A 115 9.99 -9.07 -4.29
CA SER A 115 10.73 -7.90 -3.79
C SER A 115 9.86 -6.86 -3.08
N THR A 116 10.41 -6.26 -2.03
CA THR A 116 9.89 -5.03 -1.41
C THR A 116 10.43 -3.75 -2.09
N ALA A 117 11.19 -3.85 -3.17
CA ALA A 117 11.86 -2.72 -3.82
C ALA A 117 10.90 -1.62 -4.26
N TYR A 118 9.67 -1.95 -4.65
CA TYR A 118 8.68 -0.96 -5.07
C TYR A 118 8.22 -0.05 -3.93
N ILE A 119 7.98 -0.60 -2.74
CA ILE A 119 7.61 0.22 -1.59
C ILE A 119 8.79 1.05 -1.08
N GLU A 120 10.01 0.49 -1.05
CA GLU A 120 11.22 1.21 -0.68
C GLU A 120 11.46 2.39 -1.64
N ARG A 121 11.34 2.17 -2.95
CA ARG A 121 11.45 3.23 -3.96
C ARG A 121 10.35 4.29 -3.83
N THR A 122 9.13 3.87 -3.48
CA THR A 122 8.03 4.80 -3.20
C THR A 122 8.36 5.70 -2.01
N HIS A 123 8.86 5.14 -0.92
CA HIS A 123 9.28 5.92 0.25
C HIS A 123 10.41 6.89 -0.09
N LEU A 124 11.40 6.48 -0.88
CA LEU A 124 12.45 7.37 -1.36
C LEU A 124 11.88 8.53 -2.18
N THR A 125 11.00 8.22 -3.12
CA THR A 125 10.32 9.22 -3.97
C THR A 125 9.50 10.20 -3.12
N MET A 126 8.75 9.71 -2.13
CA MET A 126 7.98 10.57 -1.21
C MET A 126 8.88 11.56 -0.47
N ARG A 127 10.02 11.10 0.04
CA ARG A 127 10.98 11.96 0.75
C ARG A 127 11.64 12.98 -0.18
N LEU A 128 11.92 12.60 -1.42
CA LEU A 128 12.53 13.47 -2.42
C LEU A 128 11.60 14.62 -2.85
N PHE A 129 10.31 14.32 -3.00
CA PHE A 129 9.32 15.30 -3.48
C PHE A 129 8.57 16.05 -2.38
N ASN A 130 8.72 15.64 -1.13
CA ASN A 130 8.06 16.30 -0.01
C ASN A 130 9.04 16.49 1.14
N GLY A 131 9.54 17.71 1.29
CA GLY A 131 10.49 18.07 2.34
C GLY A 131 10.00 17.79 3.77
N ARG A 132 8.67 17.74 3.98
CA ARG A 132 8.07 17.40 5.28
C ARG A 132 8.26 15.92 5.65
N LEU A 133 8.51 15.05 4.66
CA LEU A 133 8.74 13.62 4.83
C LEU A 133 10.25 13.27 4.90
N ALA A 134 11.13 14.23 4.64
CA ALA A 134 12.57 14.01 4.74
C ALA A 134 12.98 13.77 6.19
N ARG A 135 13.93 12.85 6.43
CA ARG A 135 14.45 12.59 7.77
C ARG A 135 15.30 13.78 8.24
N LYS A 136 15.18 14.12 9.52
CA LYS A 136 15.95 15.20 10.16
C LYS A 136 15.85 16.55 9.44
N THR A 137 14.68 16.85 8.86
CA THR A 137 14.41 18.14 8.20
C THR A 137 13.91 19.17 9.20
N LEU A 138 14.25 20.44 8.98
CA LEU A 138 13.63 21.57 9.66
C LEU A 138 12.24 21.92 9.10
N ALA A 139 11.89 21.38 7.91
CA ALA A 139 10.61 21.59 7.23
C ALA A 139 9.49 20.65 7.70
N TYR A 140 9.62 20.02 8.88
CA TYR A 140 8.60 19.14 9.43
C TYR A 140 7.29 19.87 9.72
N SER A 141 6.18 19.13 9.66
CA SER A 141 4.86 19.66 9.96
C SER A 141 4.64 19.76 11.48
N LYS A 142 4.36 20.95 11.98
CA LYS A 142 4.00 21.17 13.40
C LYS A 142 2.60 20.64 13.74
N ARG A 143 1.70 20.52 12.75
CA ARG A 143 0.33 20.01 12.90
C ARG A 143 0.16 18.72 12.10
N LEU A 144 -0.46 17.71 12.72
CA LEU A 144 -0.72 16.41 12.08
C LEU A 144 -1.61 16.54 10.84
N GLU A 145 -2.60 17.43 10.89
CA GLU A 145 -3.51 17.72 9.76
C GLU A 145 -2.74 18.18 8.52
N MET A 146 -1.81 19.12 8.69
CA MET A 146 -0.98 19.62 7.60
C MET A 146 -0.04 18.56 7.04
N TYR A 147 0.43 17.66 7.91
CA TYR A 147 1.22 16.52 7.47
C TYR A 147 0.39 15.54 6.65
N ARG A 148 -0.82 15.19 7.13
CA ARG A 148 -1.78 14.34 6.43
C ARG A 148 -2.20 14.93 5.09
N ALA A 149 -2.52 16.23 5.04
CA ALA A 149 -2.89 16.94 3.82
C ALA A 149 -1.74 16.93 2.78
N SER A 150 -0.52 17.24 3.22
CA SER A 150 0.66 17.22 2.36
C SER A 150 0.96 15.82 1.80
N ALA A 151 0.81 14.77 2.63
CA ALA A 151 0.98 13.41 2.18
C ALA A 151 -0.13 12.96 1.21
N ALA A 152 -1.39 13.40 1.47
CA ALA A 152 -2.53 13.15 0.57
C ALA A 152 -2.30 13.78 -0.80
N TRP A 153 -1.88 15.03 -0.82
CA TRP A 153 -1.55 15.72 -2.07
C TRP A 153 -0.44 15.02 -2.84
N GLY A 154 0.61 14.60 -2.14
CA GLY A 154 1.70 13.84 -2.76
C GLY A 154 1.26 12.53 -3.40
N ASP A 155 0.29 11.82 -2.78
CA ASP A 155 -0.28 10.60 -3.37
C ASP A 155 -1.20 10.89 -4.55
N LEU A 156 -2.02 11.93 -4.48
CA LEU A 156 -2.85 12.36 -5.60
C LEU A 156 -2.00 12.69 -6.81
N TYR A 157 -1.00 13.55 -6.64
CA TYR A 157 -0.08 13.89 -7.72
C TYR A 157 0.64 12.67 -8.30
N TYR A 158 1.15 11.79 -7.42
CA TYR A 158 1.82 10.57 -7.85
C TYR A 158 0.91 9.64 -8.64
N ASN A 159 -0.31 9.43 -8.15
CA ASN A 159 -1.24 8.49 -8.75
C ASN A 159 -1.86 9.02 -10.05
N LEU A 160 -2.23 10.29 -10.12
CA LEU A 160 -3.02 10.86 -11.20
C LEU A 160 -2.19 11.62 -12.23
N ALA A 161 -1.22 12.44 -11.79
CA ALA A 161 -0.52 13.37 -12.67
C ALA A 161 0.87 12.88 -13.10
N ARG A 162 1.52 12.03 -12.32
CA ARG A 162 2.89 11.62 -12.64
C ARG A 162 2.94 10.41 -13.54
N PRO A 163 3.47 10.51 -14.78
CA PRO A 163 3.67 9.35 -15.63
C PRO A 163 4.79 8.45 -15.09
N HIS A 164 4.61 7.15 -15.22
CA HIS A 164 5.58 6.14 -14.84
C HIS A 164 6.19 5.47 -16.06
N LYS A 165 7.52 5.49 -16.19
CA LYS A 165 8.22 4.90 -17.33
C LYS A 165 7.94 3.41 -17.51
N THR A 166 7.76 2.66 -16.41
CA THR A 166 7.47 1.23 -16.45
C THR A 166 6.01 0.89 -16.80
N LEU A 167 5.11 1.87 -16.76
CA LEU A 167 3.69 1.69 -17.04
C LEU A 167 3.29 2.15 -18.45
N ARG A 168 4.23 2.73 -19.21
CA ARG A 168 3.98 3.18 -20.58
C ARG A 168 3.58 2.04 -21.48
N LEU A 169 2.67 2.30 -22.41
CA LEU A 169 2.27 1.34 -23.44
C LEU A 169 3.03 1.60 -24.72
N GLU A 170 3.40 0.55 -25.43
CA GLU A 170 3.91 0.65 -26.79
C GLU A 170 2.75 0.94 -27.74
N VAL A 171 2.91 1.95 -28.59
CA VAL A 171 1.91 2.35 -29.57
C VAL A 171 2.49 2.05 -30.94
N SER A 172 1.90 1.10 -31.63
CA SER A 172 2.31 0.70 -32.98
C SER A 172 1.69 1.57 -34.07
N GLU A 173 0.65 2.34 -33.75
CA GLU A 173 -0.14 3.11 -34.73
C GLU A 173 0.34 4.57 -34.93
N ASP A 174 1.20 5.10 -34.06
CA ASP A 174 1.73 6.47 -34.16
C ASP A 174 3.18 6.46 -34.62
N PRO A 175 3.47 6.88 -35.89
CA PRO A 175 4.82 6.93 -36.41
C PRO A 175 5.76 7.87 -35.65
N GLN A 176 5.21 8.84 -34.90
CA GLN A 176 5.98 9.87 -34.17
C GLN A 176 6.21 9.50 -32.71
N ARG A 177 5.42 8.59 -32.13
CA ARG A 177 5.49 8.23 -30.71
C ARG A 177 5.42 6.73 -30.49
N ARG A 178 6.56 6.13 -30.20
CA ARG A 178 6.63 4.72 -29.83
C ARG A 178 5.95 4.40 -28.49
N TRP A 179 5.84 5.35 -27.58
CA TRP A 179 5.36 5.12 -26.22
C TRP A 179 4.29 6.10 -25.79
N ARG A 180 3.18 5.59 -25.30
CA ARG A 180 2.14 6.36 -24.62
C ARG A 180 2.40 6.35 -23.10
N PRO A 181 2.63 7.53 -22.47
CA PRO A 181 2.85 7.60 -21.03
C PRO A 181 1.57 7.25 -20.27
N ARG A 182 1.71 6.60 -19.10
CA ARG A 182 0.61 6.29 -18.21
C ARG A 182 0.96 6.64 -16.77
N SER A 183 -0.02 7.18 -16.04
CA SER A 183 0.03 7.32 -14.58
C SER A 183 -0.38 6.00 -13.89
N PRO A 184 -0.06 5.81 -12.60
CA PRO A 184 -0.57 4.67 -11.83
C PRO A 184 -2.09 4.54 -11.85
N ALA A 185 -2.83 5.65 -11.77
CA ALA A 185 -4.29 5.63 -11.83
C ALA A 185 -4.83 5.19 -13.19
N MET A 186 -4.16 5.54 -14.29
CA MET A 186 -4.47 5.01 -15.62
C MET A 186 -4.18 3.51 -15.73
N ALA A 187 -3.10 3.05 -15.12
CA ALA A 187 -2.77 1.63 -15.10
C ALA A 187 -3.78 0.80 -14.27
N ALA A 188 -4.35 1.41 -13.24
CA ALA A 188 -5.40 0.86 -12.40
C ALA A 188 -6.82 1.12 -12.94
N GLU A 189 -6.96 1.64 -14.16
CA GLU A 189 -8.24 1.93 -14.84
C GLU A 189 -9.17 2.88 -14.06
N LEU A 190 -8.59 3.74 -13.22
CA LEU A 190 -9.33 4.75 -12.45
C LEU A 190 -9.53 6.06 -13.22
N THR A 191 -8.78 6.26 -14.31
CA THR A 191 -8.86 7.41 -15.21
C THR A 191 -8.28 7.04 -16.57
N ASP A 192 -8.71 7.73 -17.60
CA ASP A 192 -8.30 7.53 -18.99
C ASP A 192 -7.14 8.44 -19.44
N HIS A 193 -6.78 9.44 -18.64
CA HIS A 193 -5.75 10.42 -18.95
C HIS A 193 -4.86 10.78 -17.76
N ILE A 194 -3.76 11.48 -18.06
CA ILE A 194 -2.89 12.07 -17.03
C ILE A 194 -3.49 13.41 -16.60
N TRP A 195 -3.85 13.49 -15.33
CA TRP A 195 -4.47 14.69 -14.76
C TRP A 195 -3.48 15.85 -14.66
N THR A 196 -3.96 17.04 -15.00
CA THR A 196 -3.26 18.28 -14.70
C THR A 196 -3.42 18.66 -13.22
N VAL A 197 -2.52 19.47 -12.70
CA VAL A 197 -2.64 20.03 -11.33
C VAL A 197 -3.93 20.86 -11.22
N LYS A 198 -4.34 21.55 -12.27
CA LYS A 198 -5.59 22.31 -12.30
C LYS A 198 -6.80 21.39 -12.08
N GLU A 199 -6.89 20.30 -12.80
CA GLU A 199 -7.96 19.30 -12.62
C GLU A 199 -7.99 18.76 -11.19
N GLN A 200 -6.83 18.42 -10.62
CA GLN A 200 -6.76 17.94 -9.23
C GLN A 200 -7.29 18.97 -8.20
N LEU A 201 -7.08 20.26 -8.45
CA LEU A 201 -7.52 21.34 -7.55
C LEU A 201 -8.98 21.74 -7.76
N THR A 202 -9.52 21.53 -8.98
CA THR A 202 -10.89 21.97 -9.32
C THR A 202 -11.92 20.85 -9.31
N THR A 203 -11.49 19.57 -9.27
CA THR A 203 -12.41 18.44 -9.24
C THR A 203 -13.02 18.28 -7.85
N ILE A 204 -14.33 18.40 -7.78
CA ILE A 204 -15.11 18.14 -6.56
C ILE A 204 -15.40 16.65 -6.51
N VAL A 205 -14.83 15.96 -5.52
CA VAL A 205 -15.16 14.56 -5.26
C VAL A 205 -16.41 14.52 -4.40
N PRO A 206 -17.52 13.92 -4.86
CA PRO A 206 -18.72 13.79 -4.05
C PRO A 206 -18.42 13.01 -2.76
N PRO A 207 -19.06 13.38 -1.63
CA PRO A 207 -18.93 12.60 -0.41
C PRO A 207 -19.40 11.17 -0.66
N ARG A 208 -18.73 10.20 -0.06
CA ARG A 208 -19.18 8.81 -0.14
C ARG A 208 -20.59 8.71 0.43
N PRO A 209 -21.49 7.97 -0.22
CA PRO A 209 -22.76 7.61 0.42
C PRO A 209 -22.41 6.87 1.73
N ASN A 210 -22.97 7.35 2.84
CA ASN A 210 -22.88 6.64 4.11
C ASN A 210 -23.52 5.28 3.90
N ASN A 211 -22.73 4.21 3.91
CA ASN A 211 -23.27 2.86 4.05
C ASN A 211 -23.82 2.76 5.48
N THR A 212 -25.09 3.07 5.63
CA THR A 212 -25.90 2.71 6.80
C THR A 212 -26.07 1.20 6.86
#